data_b63e47264b865a95194ab511d437669d
#
_entry.id   b63e47264b865a95194ab511d437669d
#
_cell.length_a   1.000
_cell.length_b   1.000
_cell.length_c   1.000
_cell.angle_alpha   90.00
_cell.angle_beta   90.00
_cell.angle_gamma   90.00
#
_symmetry.space_group_name_H-M   'P 1'
#
loop_
_entity.id
_entity.type
_entity.pdbx_description
1 polymer ?
#
loop_
_entity_poly.entity_id
_entity_poly.type
_entity_poly.pdbx_seq_one_letter_code
_entity_poly.pdbx_strand_id
1 'polypeptide(L)'
;MFQNRFFRRAAALVLTLALAAAAALPGLAAYPMPIQTASETEAVYLFNADTGKTILAQNADQQQYVASLTKMMTALLLLESGKDLNGEVTVPTAMTQEFKDIQNANGMTAGLRIGETVRRIDLLYALLVSSANDAASVIAYDVGGSVLDFVRQMNARAAELGCTGTNFTCAHGLFDYGNVSTAEDMARIAAECYKNPTFVQVSGTAAYTMPATNLHQNERTINSTNPLTDTGSEFYRSYIKCVKGGFTTLAGRCAVAFAEQGGHTYGLVILHADNASLYTECDQLLDWAFESFSDRPLVDTQTELTTVDLTKCRAQPTALYAAAPVSGYGHADDVVSYAFDLPESIPATVKNGQKVGTATVYLDGYEVGTVDLVTHAEYISDFRTDSKATLLLLCTLVVILGALTVLTLAAGGGSLNLRRRKRRH
;
A
#
# COMPACT_ATOMS: atom_id res chain seq x y z
N MET A 1 14.66 -27.75 31.47
CA MET A 1 14.95 -26.40 31.02
C MET A 1 14.97 -26.24 29.46
N PHE A 2 15.36 -27.29 28.74
CA PHE A 2 15.39 -27.29 27.22
C PHE A 2 14.00 -27.36 26.57
N GLN A 3 13.02 -28.05 27.14
CA GLN A 3 11.68 -28.23 26.55
C GLN A 3 10.86 -26.91 26.51
N ASN A 4 11.00 -26.03 27.51
CA ASN A 4 10.27 -24.74 27.52
C ASN A 4 10.76 -23.74 26.47
N ARG A 5 12.02 -23.84 26.02
CA ARG A 5 12.57 -22.95 24.99
C ARG A 5 12.08 -23.33 23.59
N PHE A 6 11.92 -24.66 23.36
CA PHE A 6 11.41 -25.15 22.06
C PHE A 6 9.94 -24.78 21.85
N PHE A 7 9.10 -24.89 22.87
CA PHE A 7 7.69 -24.50 22.81
C PHE A 7 7.48 -23.00 22.67
N ARG A 8 8.32 -22.16 23.28
CA ARG A 8 8.26 -20.69 23.10
C ARG A 8 8.69 -20.26 21.70
N ARG A 9 9.71 -20.91 21.12
CA ARG A 9 10.15 -20.65 19.74
C ARG A 9 9.12 -21.12 18.71
N ALA A 10 8.51 -22.28 18.93
CA ALA A 10 7.43 -22.77 18.08
C ALA A 10 6.17 -21.90 18.18
N ALA A 11 5.83 -21.39 19.35
CA ALA A 11 4.68 -20.48 19.54
C ALA A 11 4.93 -19.11 18.90
N ALA A 12 6.14 -18.56 18.98
CA ALA A 12 6.50 -17.31 18.31
C ALA A 12 6.51 -17.46 16.79
N LEU A 13 7.05 -18.59 16.26
CA LEU A 13 7.05 -18.87 14.81
C LEU A 13 5.63 -19.13 14.27
N VAL A 14 4.76 -19.77 15.04
CA VAL A 14 3.36 -19.99 14.69
C VAL A 14 2.57 -18.69 14.74
N LEU A 15 2.86 -17.79 15.69
CA LEU A 15 2.21 -16.48 15.78
C LEU A 15 2.64 -15.56 14.64
N THR A 16 3.92 -15.55 14.25
CA THR A 16 4.42 -14.80 13.08
C THR A 16 3.90 -15.37 11.76
N LEU A 17 3.77 -16.69 11.63
CA LEU A 17 3.15 -17.32 10.45
C LEU A 17 1.63 -17.09 10.40
N ALA A 18 0.94 -17.04 11.53
CA ALA A 18 -0.49 -16.72 11.59
C ALA A 18 -0.77 -15.24 11.29
N LEU A 19 0.08 -14.30 11.72
CA LEU A 19 0.00 -12.88 11.35
C LEU A 19 0.35 -12.67 9.87
N ALA A 20 1.35 -13.38 9.33
CA ALA A 20 1.68 -13.31 7.90
C ALA A 20 0.58 -13.94 7.02
N ALA A 21 -0.14 -14.97 7.52
CA ALA A 21 -1.27 -15.56 6.81
C ALA A 21 -2.53 -14.68 6.88
N ALA A 22 -2.72 -13.90 7.94
CA ALA A 22 -3.81 -12.93 8.05
C ALA A 22 -3.61 -11.72 7.11
N ALA A 23 -2.35 -11.34 6.81
CA ALA A 23 -2.02 -10.30 5.85
C ALA A 23 -2.21 -10.73 4.37
N ALA A 24 -2.53 -12.01 4.11
CA ALA A 24 -2.62 -12.59 2.77
C ALA A 24 -4.05 -12.91 2.30
N LEU A 25 -5.09 -12.43 2.99
CA LEU A 25 -6.47 -12.57 2.53
C LEU A 25 -6.88 -11.30 1.76
N PRO A 26 -6.89 -11.33 0.42
CA PRO A 26 -7.42 -10.22 -0.35
C PRO A 26 -8.94 -10.11 -0.11
N GLY A 27 -9.44 -8.89 0.09
CA GLY A 27 -10.85 -8.58 0.01
C GLY A 27 -11.66 -8.52 1.30
N LEU A 28 -11.07 -8.70 2.48
CA LEU A 28 -11.77 -8.41 3.73
C LEU A 28 -11.70 -6.90 4.02
N ALA A 29 -12.87 -6.28 4.23
CA ALA A 29 -12.95 -4.91 4.72
C ALA A 29 -12.19 -4.79 6.04
N ALA A 30 -11.29 -3.80 6.14
CA ALA A 30 -10.56 -3.56 7.38
C ALA A 30 -11.46 -2.94 8.46
N TYR A 31 -12.51 -2.20 8.03
CA TYR A 31 -13.41 -1.48 8.92
C TYR A 31 -14.87 -1.74 8.57
N PRO A 32 -15.80 -1.58 9.52
CA PRO A 32 -17.22 -1.68 9.24
C PRO A 32 -17.66 -0.55 8.30
N MET A 33 -18.63 -0.84 7.43
CA MET A 33 -19.20 0.15 6.53
C MET A 33 -19.82 1.31 7.35
N PRO A 34 -19.38 2.57 7.14
CA PRO A 34 -19.84 3.70 7.94
C PRO A 34 -21.22 4.22 7.55
N ILE A 35 -21.71 3.81 6.38
CA ILE A 35 -23.03 4.18 5.84
C ILE A 35 -23.82 2.93 5.50
N GLN A 36 -25.13 3.08 5.39
CA GLN A 36 -25.98 2.06 4.77
C GLN A 36 -26.12 2.40 3.29
N THR A 37 -25.67 1.51 2.41
CA THR A 37 -25.84 1.64 0.96
C THR A 37 -27.32 1.51 0.57
N ALA A 38 -27.71 2.16 -0.52
CA ALA A 38 -29.10 2.15 -0.97
C ALA A 38 -29.59 0.77 -1.45
N SER A 39 -28.68 -0.11 -1.84
CA SER A 39 -28.99 -1.48 -2.31
C SER A 39 -28.06 -2.51 -1.67
N GLU A 40 -28.61 -3.66 -1.27
CA GLU A 40 -27.83 -4.80 -0.78
C GLU A 40 -26.93 -5.42 -1.86
N THR A 41 -27.22 -5.21 -3.14
CA THR A 41 -26.44 -5.70 -4.28
C THR A 41 -25.35 -4.71 -4.73
N GLU A 42 -25.32 -3.53 -4.15
CA GLU A 42 -24.30 -2.53 -4.43
C GLU A 42 -22.92 -3.03 -4.00
N ALA A 43 -21.93 -2.85 -4.88
CA ALA A 43 -20.55 -3.20 -4.58
C ALA A 43 -19.76 -1.92 -4.33
N VAL A 44 -19.07 -1.88 -3.16
CA VAL A 44 -18.23 -0.77 -2.73
C VAL A 44 -16.82 -1.28 -2.43
N TYR A 45 -15.82 -0.56 -2.94
CA TYR A 45 -14.43 -0.80 -2.59
C TYR A 45 -13.71 0.53 -2.40
N LEU A 46 -13.30 0.81 -1.17
CA LEU A 46 -12.49 1.99 -0.79
C LEU A 46 -11.10 1.51 -0.36
N PHE A 47 -10.08 2.14 -0.88
CA PHE A 47 -8.69 1.78 -0.57
C PHE A 47 -7.80 3.02 -0.45
N ASN A 48 -6.77 2.91 0.36
CA ASN A 48 -5.69 3.90 0.38
C ASN A 48 -4.79 3.68 -0.84
N ALA A 49 -4.74 4.65 -1.75
CA ALA A 49 -4.02 4.52 -3.01
C ALA A 49 -2.48 4.61 -2.84
N ASP A 50 -2.00 5.17 -1.73
CA ASP A 50 -0.56 5.31 -1.45
C ASP A 50 0.04 3.97 -0.99
N THR A 51 -0.74 3.18 -0.23
CA THR A 51 -0.29 1.90 0.38
C THR A 51 -0.89 0.66 -0.26
N GLY A 52 -2.00 0.81 -0.99
CA GLY A 52 -2.81 -0.30 -1.49
C GLY A 52 -3.71 -0.96 -0.43
N LYS A 53 -3.74 -0.44 0.82
CA LYS A 53 -4.56 -1.00 1.91
C LYS A 53 -6.05 -0.89 1.56
N THR A 54 -6.76 -2.03 1.62
CA THR A 54 -8.22 -2.08 1.57
C THR A 54 -8.80 -1.45 2.84
N ILE A 55 -9.68 -0.48 2.68
CA ILE A 55 -10.34 0.21 3.79
C ILE A 55 -11.75 -0.35 3.98
N LEU A 56 -12.57 -0.29 2.94
CA LEU A 56 -13.92 -0.83 2.94
C LEU A 56 -14.11 -1.77 1.75
N ALA A 57 -14.83 -2.87 1.97
CA ALA A 57 -15.21 -3.80 0.92
C ALA A 57 -16.61 -4.35 1.21
N GLN A 58 -17.57 -4.07 0.32
CA GLN A 58 -18.90 -4.64 0.33
C GLN A 58 -19.15 -5.23 -1.04
N ASN A 59 -19.49 -6.52 -1.14
CA ASN A 59 -19.72 -7.23 -2.41
C ASN A 59 -18.61 -7.01 -3.45
N ALA A 60 -17.38 -6.70 -2.98
CA ALA A 60 -16.30 -6.17 -3.82
C ALA A 60 -15.75 -7.18 -4.83
N ASP A 61 -15.92 -8.48 -4.58
CA ASP A 61 -15.55 -9.62 -5.41
C ASP A 61 -16.68 -10.12 -6.33
N GLN A 62 -17.89 -9.58 -6.18
CA GLN A 62 -19.03 -9.97 -7.01
C GLN A 62 -18.95 -9.33 -8.39
N GLN A 63 -19.15 -10.12 -9.43
CA GLN A 63 -19.23 -9.61 -10.81
C GLN A 63 -20.48 -8.74 -11.01
N GLN A 64 -20.24 -7.54 -11.55
CA GLN A 64 -21.24 -6.55 -11.89
C GLN A 64 -21.02 -6.05 -13.32
N TYR A 65 -22.06 -5.49 -13.92
CA TYR A 65 -21.93 -4.71 -15.14
C TYR A 65 -21.29 -3.36 -14.80
N VAL A 66 -20.24 -2.99 -15.50
CA VAL A 66 -19.44 -1.80 -15.16
C VAL A 66 -19.70 -0.59 -16.07
N ALA A 67 -20.58 -0.77 -17.05
CA ALA A 67 -20.93 0.31 -17.98
C ALA A 67 -19.68 1.03 -18.51
N SER A 68 -19.72 2.37 -18.57
CA SER A 68 -18.63 3.19 -19.08
C SER A 68 -17.35 3.22 -18.24
N LEU A 69 -17.28 2.52 -17.10
CA LEU A 69 -16.00 2.32 -16.41
C LEU A 69 -15.04 1.47 -17.25
N THR A 70 -15.54 0.65 -18.18
CA THR A 70 -14.78 -0.03 -19.25
C THR A 70 -13.77 0.91 -19.93
N LYS A 71 -14.13 2.18 -20.13
CA LYS A 71 -13.29 3.19 -20.78
C LYS A 71 -12.00 3.52 -20.01
N MET A 72 -11.92 3.14 -18.74
CA MET A 72 -10.67 3.27 -17.98
C MET A 72 -9.59 2.37 -18.58
N MET A 73 -9.91 1.10 -18.88
CA MET A 73 -8.98 0.19 -19.56
C MET A 73 -8.66 0.69 -20.98
N THR A 74 -9.63 1.26 -21.69
CA THR A 74 -9.39 1.87 -23.01
C THR A 74 -8.41 3.03 -22.94
N ALA A 75 -8.56 3.92 -21.94
CA ALA A 75 -7.63 5.02 -21.71
C ALA A 75 -6.23 4.51 -21.31
N LEU A 76 -6.17 3.50 -20.43
CA LEU A 76 -4.92 2.91 -19.98
C LEU A 76 -4.11 2.36 -21.16
N LEU A 77 -4.73 1.57 -22.03
CA LEU A 77 -4.06 1.00 -23.20
C LEU A 77 -3.61 2.06 -24.21
N LEU A 78 -4.39 3.13 -24.41
CA LEU A 78 -3.94 4.27 -25.23
C LEU A 78 -2.68 4.91 -24.63
N LEU A 79 -2.67 5.16 -23.32
CA LEU A 79 -1.57 5.81 -22.63
C LEU A 79 -0.31 4.93 -22.58
N GLU A 80 -0.48 3.62 -22.46
CA GLU A 80 0.61 2.63 -22.47
C GLU A 80 1.11 2.29 -23.88
N SER A 81 0.37 2.64 -24.94
CA SER A 81 0.71 2.28 -26.34
C SER A 81 2.00 2.92 -26.87
N GLY A 82 2.53 3.94 -26.21
CA GLY A 82 3.68 4.73 -26.66
C GLY A 82 3.39 5.63 -27.86
N LYS A 83 2.14 5.70 -28.33
CA LYS A 83 1.75 6.60 -29.43
C LYS A 83 1.77 8.06 -28.97
N ASP A 84 2.22 8.95 -29.85
CA ASP A 84 2.16 10.39 -29.60
C ASP A 84 0.69 10.85 -29.45
N LEU A 85 0.35 11.36 -28.26
CA LEU A 85 -1.00 11.86 -27.98
C LEU A 85 -1.38 13.09 -28.81
N ASN A 86 -0.40 13.89 -29.27
CA ASN A 86 -0.63 14.99 -30.18
C ASN A 86 -0.69 14.56 -31.67
N GLY A 87 -0.32 13.29 -31.93
CA GLY A 87 -0.41 12.70 -33.25
C GLY A 87 -1.87 12.50 -33.67
N GLU A 88 -2.11 12.68 -34.96
CA GLU A 88 -3.44 12.62 -35.56
C GLU A 88 -3.89 11.19 -35.87
N VAL A 89 -5.19 10.98 -35.81
CA VAL A 89 -5.90 9.75 -36.19
C VAL A 89 -7.04 10.14 -37.12
N THR A 90 -7.13 9.47 -38.27
CA THR A 90 -8.30 9.61 -39.15
C THR A 90 -9.30 8.49 -38.86
N VAL A 91 -10.55 8.84 -38.53
CA VAL A 91 -11.63 7.88 -38.25
C VAL A 91 -11.86 6.98 -39.47
N PRO A 92 -11.58 5.68 -39.38
CA PRO A 92 -11.61 4.80 -40.53
C PRO A 92 -13.03 4.43 -40.95
N THR A 93 -13.25 4.09 -42.22
CA THR A 93 -14.54 3.63 -42.76
C THR A 93 -15.03 2.35 -42.07
N ALA A 94 -14.12 1.55 -41.48
CA ALA A 94 -14.43 0.38 -40.70
C ALA A 94 -15.34 0.69 -39.47
N MET A 95 -15.36 1.94 -38.99
CA MET A 95 -16.20 2.38 -37.87
C MET A 95 -17.66 2.66 -38.26
N THR A 96 -18.03 2.55 -39.54
CA THR A 96 -19.39 2.90 -39.99
C THR A 96 -20.50 2.09 -39.31
N GLN A 97 -20.30 0.79 -39.14
CA GLN A 97 -21.32 -0.06 -38.47
C GLN A 97 -21.28 0.19 -36.95
N GLU A 98 -20.12 0.25 -36.36
CA GLU A 98 -19.92 0.54 -34.94
C GLU A 98 -20.60 1.85 -34.51
N PHE A 99 -20.46 2.92 -35.29
CA PHE A 99 -21.11 4.21 -35.00
C PHE A 99 -22.64 4.13 -35.11
N LYS A 100 -23.17 3.34 -36.06
CA LYS A 100 -24.61 3.09 -36.14
C LYS A 100 -25.13 2.32 -34.90
N ASP A 101 -24.38 1.31 -34.45
CA ASP A 101 -24.78 0.50 -33.29
C ASP A 101 -24.70 1.37 -32.00
N ILE A 102 -23.71 2.22 -31.85
CA ILE A 102 -23.63 3.20 -30.76
C ILE A 102 -24.84 4.15 -30.79
N GLN A 103 -25.20 4.67 -31.96
CA GLN A 103 -26.36 5.56 -32.15
C GLN A 103 -27.66 4.85 -31.80
N ASN A 104 -27.88 3.60 -32.28
CA ASN A 104 -29.05 2.82 -32.01
C ASN A 104 -29.22 2.51 -30.51
N ALA A 105 -28.11 2.37 -29.79
CA ALA A 105 -28.10 2.18 -28.34
C ALA A 105 -28.23 3.49 -27.56
N ASN A 106 -28.44 4.65 -28.22
CA ASN A 106 -28.44 5.98 -27.61
C ASN A 106 -27.14 6.25 -26.80
N GLY A 107 -26.01 5.73 -27.26
CA GLY A 107 -24.73 5.88 -26.58
C GLY A 107 -24.20 7.33 -26.68
N MET A 108 -23.56 7.80 -25.62
CA MET A 108 -22.87 9.12 -25.62
C MET A 108 -21.80 9.15 -26.71
N THR A 109 -21.71 10.27 -27.45
CA THR A 109 -20.70 10.47 -28.51
C THR A 109 -20.09 11.86 -28.48
N ALA A 110 -18.89 12.00 -29.02
CA ALA A 110 -18.26 13.28 -29.32
C ALA A 110 -18.68 13.82 -30.71
N GLY A 111 -19.55 13.10 -31.42
CA GLY A 111 -20.01 13.44 -32.77
C GLY A 111 -18.94 13.26 -33.84
N LEU A 112 -18.05 12.28 -33.69
CA LEU A 112 -17.03 11.96 -34.67
C LEU A 112 -17.65 11.44 -35.96
N ARG A 113 -17.01 11.76 -37.09
CA ARG A 113 -17.46 11.40 -38.45
C ARG A 113 -16.44 10.52 -39.14
N ILE A 114 -16.90 9.61 -39.96
CA ILE A 114 -16.01 8.82 -40.84
C ILE A 114 -15.18 9.76 -41.74
N GLY A 115 -13.84 9.58 -41.74
CA GLY A 115 -12.91 10.44 -42.46
C GLY A 115 -12.50 11.71 -41.68
N GLU A 116 -13.01 11.93 -40.49
CA GLU A 116 -12.56 13.02 -39.62
C GLU A 116 -11.18 12.73 -39.07
N THR A 117 -10.31 13.71 -39.07
CA THR A 117 -8.95 13.65 -38.52
C THR A 117 -8.90 14.44 -37.23
N VAL A 118 -8.52 13.78 -36.13
CA VAL A 118 -8.47 14.31 -34.76
C VAL A 118 -7.19 13.88 -34.07
N ARG A 119 -6.75 14.61 -33.06
CA ARG A 119 -5.59 14.18 -32.24
C ARG A 119 -6.00 13.11 -31.24
N ARG A 120 -5.06 12.23 -30.88
CA ARG A 120 -5.29 11.21 -29.84
C ARG A 120 -5.66 11.82 -28.48
N ILE A 121 -5.07 12.97 -28.15
CA ILE A 121 -5.42 13.68 -26.91
C ILE A 121 -6.88 14.16 -26.92
N ASP A 122 -7.40 14.60 -28.07
CA ASP A 122 -8.80 15.01 -28.21
C ASP A 122 -9.74 13.82 -28.03
N LEU A 123 -9.35 12.63 -28.52
CA LEU A 123 -10.07 11.38 -28.28
C LEU A 123 -10.04 10.98 -26.79
N LEU A 124 -8.92 11.18 -26.10
CA LEU A 124 -8.80 10.87 -24.68
C LEU A 124 -9.70 11.78 -23.83
N TYR A 125 -9.76 13.08 -24.14
CA TYR A 125 -10.70 14.01 -23.51
C TYR A 125 -12.16 13.61 -23.78
N ALA A 126 -12.50 13.30 -25.02
CA ALA A 126 -13.84 12.82 -25.36
C ALA A 126 -14.22 11.54 -24.61
N LEU A 127 -13.28 10.59 -24.50
CA LEU A 127 -13.44 9.32 -23.80
C LEU A 127 -13.74 9.51 -22.31
N LEU A 128 -12.94 10.33 -21.62
CA LEU A 128 -12.96 10.41 -20.16
C LEU A 128 -13.94 11.49 -19.65
N VAL A 129 -14.01 12.66 -20.31
CA VAL A 129 -14.83 13.79 -19.89
C VAL A 129 -16.30 13.57 -20.24
N SER A 130 -16.63 13.36 -21.52
CA SER A 130 -18.03 13.15 -21.95
C SER A 130 -18.41 11.68 -22.09
N SER A 131 -17.51 10.76 -21.74
CA SER A 131 -17.77 9.32 -21.86
C SER A 131 -18.12 8.86 -23.29
N ALA A 132 -17.55 9.50 -24.32
CA ALA A 132 -17.84 9.26 -25.73
C ALA A 132 -17.50 7.84 -26.18
N ASN A 133 -18.49 7.11 -26.71
CA ASN A 133 -18.33 5.73 -27.17
C ASN A 133 -17.64 5.68 -28.54
N ASP A 134 -17.92 6.63 -29.44
CA ASP A 134 -17.26 6.77 -30.73
C ASP A 134 -15.75 7.00 -30.57
N ALA A 135 -15.34 7.83 -29.59
CA ALA A 135 -13.93 8.03 -29.26
C ALA A 135 -13.29 6.73 -28.75
N ALA A 136 -13.99 5.94 -27.92
CA ALA A 136 -13.51 4.64 -27.45
C ALA A 136 -13.22 3.68 -28.60
N SER A 137 -14.15 3.56 -29.54
CA SER A 137 -14.01 2.67 -30.71
C SER A 137 -12.90 3.12 -31.66
N VAL A 138 -12.71 4.44 -31.85
CA VAL A 138 -11.61 4.97 -32.67
C VAL A 138 -10.24 4.71 -31.99
N ILE A 139 -10.14 4.90 -30.67
CA ILE A 139 -8.93 4.55 -29.90
C ILE A 139 -8.66 3.04 -30.04
N ALA A 140 -9.69 2.19 -29.88
CA ALA A 140 -9.52 0.76 -29.99
C ALA A 140 -8.98 0.34 -31.36
N TYR A 141 -9.48 0.96 -32.44
CA TYR A 141 -8.98 0.69 -33.78
C TYR A 141 -7.55 1.21 -33.99
N ASP A 142 -7.26 2.42 -33.53
CA ASP A 142 -5.92 3.03 -33.68
C ASP A 142 -4.85 2.25 -32.93
N VAL A 143 -5.12 1.80 -31.70
CA VAL A 143 -4.16 1.09 -30.86
C VAL A 143 -4.10 -0.40 -31.22
N GLY A 144 -5.26 -1.05 -31.38
CA GLY A 144 -5.36 -2.49 -31.57
C GLY A 144 -5.30 -2.95 -33.03
N GLY A 145 -5.47 -2.03 -34.00
CA GLY A 145 -5.63 -2.37 -35.43
C GLY A 145 -7.05 -2.87 -35.76
N SER A 146 -7.79 -3.38 -34.80
CA SER A 146 -9.22 -3.67 -34.83
C SER A 146 -9.82 -3.58 -33.43
N VAL A 147 -11.13 -3.33 -33.33
CA VAL A 147 -11.84 -3.34 -32.04
C VAL A 147 -11.72 -4.70 -31.34
N LEU A 148 -11.79 -5.79 -32.09
CA LEU A 148 -11.68 -7.16 -31.56
C LEU A 148 -10.28 -7.44 -30.97
N ASP A 149 -9.22 -7.05 -31.68
CA ASP A 149 -7.85 -7.25 -31.17
C ASP A 149 -7.54 -6.35 -29.98
N PHE A 150 -8.11 -5.15 -29.96
CA PHE A 150 -8.02 -4.27 -28.81
C PHE A 150 -8.72 -4.87 -27.57
N VAL A 151 -9.91 -5.44 -27.72
CA VAL A 151 -10.60 -6.14 -26.61
C VAL A 151 -9.78 -7.31 -26.08
N ARG A 152 -9.07 -8.04 -26.95
CA ARG A 152 -8.12 -9.08 -26.49
C ARG A 152 -6.99 -8.48 -25.66
N GLN A 153 -6.46 -7.32 -26.06
CA GLN A 153 -5.45 -6.60 -25.29
C GLN A 153 -6.01 -6.11 -23.94
N MET A 154 -7.25 -5.60 -23.91
CA MET A 154 -7.90 -5.20 -22.64
C MET A 154 -7.98 -6.38 -21.66
N ASN A 155 -8.40 -7.56 -22.11
CA ASN A 155 -8.50 -8.74 -21.26
C ASN A 155 -7.12 -9.28 -20.85
N ALA A 156 -6.12 -9.23 -21.73
CA ALA A 156 -4.76 -9.59 -21.40
C ALA A 156 -4.20 -8.66 -20.31
N ARG A 157 -4.39 -7.33 -20.46
CA ARG A 157 -3.94 -6.36 -19.47
C ARG A 157 -4.67 -6.49 -18.14
N ALA A 158 -5.97 -6.77 -18.15
CA ALA A 158 -6.73 -7.06 -16.94
C ALA A 158 -6.15 -8.27 -16.20
N ALA A 159 -5.81 -9.34 -16.92
CA ALA A 159 -5.18 -10.52 -16.32
C ALA A 159 -3.79 -10.20 -15.73
N GLU A 160 -2.96 -9.38 -16.39
CA GLU A 160 -1.68 -8.91 -15.87
C GLU A 160 -1.82 -8.09 -14.57
N LEU A 161 -2.91 -7.33 -14.44
CA LEU A 161 -3.24 -6.58 -13.23
C LEU A 161 -3.84 -7.46 -12.12
N GLY A 162 -4.02 -8.77 -12.37
CA GLY A 162 -4.63 -9.70 -11.43
C GLY A 162 -6.15 -9.60 -11.34
N CYS A 163 -6.80 -9.03 -12.35
CA CYS A 163 -8.26 -8.89 -12.42
C CYS A 163 -8.90 -10.21 -12.85
N THR A 164 -9.24 -11.06 -11.89
CA THR A 164 -9.75 -12.42 -12.15
C THR A 164 -11.27 -12.48 -12.38
N GLY A 165 -12.01 -11.48 -11.94
CA GLY A 165 -13.45 -11.32 -12.12
C GLY A 165 -13.84 -10.45 -13.31
N THR A 166 -12.88 -10.05 -14.17
CA THR A 166 -13.08 -9.09 -15.25
C THR A 166 -13.10 -9.75 -16.60
N ASN A 167 -14.05 -9.38 -17.42
CA ASN A 167 -14.10 -9.69 -18.85
C ASN A 167 -14.66 -8.51 -19.64
N PHE A 168 -13.89 -8.00 -20.57
CA PHE A 168 -14.31 -6.95 -21.50
C PHE A 168 -14.74 -7.56 -22.83
N THR A 169 -15.84 -7.05 -23.40
CA THR A 169 -16.37 -7.43 -24.71
C THR A 169 -16.35 -6.27 -25.72
N CYS A 170 -16.14 -5.06 -25.24
CA CYS A 170 -16.07 -3.84 -26.04
C CYS A 170 -15.18 -2.79 -25.40
N ALA A 171 -14.81 -1.75 -26.15
CA ALA A 171 -13.98 -0.66 -25.66
C ALA A 171 -14.73 0.43 -24.88
N HIS A 172 -16.05 0.47 -24.94
CA HIS A 172 -16.87 1.60 -24.47
C HIS A 172 -17.80 1.28 -23.29
N GLY A 173 -18.18 -0.01 -23.07
CA GLY A 173 -19.06 -0.43 -21.99
C GLY A 173 -20.55 -0.17 -22.24
N LEU A 174 -20.99 -0.07 -23.49
CA LEU A 174 -22.40 -0.25 -23.80
C LEU A 174 -22.81 -1.66 -23.40
N PHE A 175 -24.08 -1.81 -23.01
CA PHE A 175 -24.56 -3.04 -22.43
C PHE A 175 -24.25 -4.27 -23.31
N ASP A 176 -23.56 -5.23 -22.68
CA ASP A 176 -23.30 -6.56 -23.18
C ASP A 176 -23.21 -7.49 -21.98
N TYR A 177 -23.90 -8.66 -22.04
CA TYR A 177 -23.94 -9.62 -20.92
C TYR A 177 -22.57 -10.17 -20.52
N GLY A 178 -21.59 -10.11 -21.42
CA GLY A 178 -20.22 -10.53 -21.15
C GLY A 178 -19.32 -9.43 -20.60
N ASN A 179 -19.74 -8.16 -20.62
CA ASN A 179 -18.89 -7.03 -20.19
C ASN A 179 -19.07 -6.79 -18.69
N VAL A 180 -18.28 -7.50 -17.87
CA VAL A 180 -18.40 -7.54 -16.43
C VAL A 180 -17.03 -7.31 -15.75
N SER A 181 -17.07 -6.85 -14.50
CA SER A 181 -15.91 -6.76 -13.61
C SER A 181 -16.38 -6.84 -12.16
N THR A 182 -15.46 -6.74 -11.22
CA THR A 182 -15.73 -6.58 -9.79
C THR A 182 -15.28 -5.20 -9.32
N ALA A 183 -15.76 -4.73 -8.16
CA ALA A 183 -15.30 -3.45 -7.61
C ALA A 183 -13.81 -3.49 -7.27
N GLU A 184 -13.32 -4.62 -6.78
CA GLU A 184 -11.90 -4.83 -6.48
C GLU A 184 -11.04 -4.82 -7.76
N ASP A 185 -11.46 -5.49 -8.82
CA ASP A 185 -10.73 -5.49 -10.10
C ASP A 185 -10.73 -4.10 -10.74
N MET A 186 -11.89 -3.40 -10.71
CA MET A 186 -11.96 -2.01 -11.17
C MET A 186 -11.04 -1.10 -10.36
N ALA A 187 -10.86 -1.34 -9.06
CA ALA A 187 -9.92 -0.59 -8.24
C ALA A 187 -8.46 -0.84 -8.67
N ARG A 188 -8.08 -2.08 -9.04
CA ARG A 188 -6.75 -2.38 -9.59
C ARG A 188 -6.50 -1.64 -10.90
N ILE A 189 -7.47 -1.67 -11.82
CA ILE A 189 -7.39 -0.94 -13.09
C ILE A 189 -7.30 0.57 -12.84
N ALA A 190 -8.13 1.08 -11.92
CA ALA A 190 -8.17 2.49 -11.57
C ALA A 190 -6.85 2.97 -10.94
N ALA A 191 -6.28 2.20 -10.02
CA ALA A 191 -5.00 2.49 -9.41
C ALA A 191 -3.87 2.56 -10.45
N GLU A 192 -3.88 1.69 -11.44
CA GLU A 192 -2.91 1.74 -12.54
C GLU A 192 -3.11 3.01 -13.40
N CYS A 193 -4.36 3.36 -13.73
CA CYS A 193 -4.68 4.60 -14.43
C CYS A 193 -4.22 5.84 -13.64
N TYR A 194 -4.41 5.86 -12.32
CA TYR A 194 -4.07 6.99 -11.46
C TYR A 194 -2.57 7.30 -11.44
N LYS A 195 -1.71 6.31 -11.67
CA LYS A 195 -0.25 6.52 -11.81
C LYS A 195 0.14 7.40 -13.00
N ASN A 196 -0.76 7.54 -13.98
CA ASN A 196 -0.49 8.35 -15.16
C ASN A 196 -1.03 9.78 -14.97
N PRO A 197 -0.17 10.81 -14.89
CA PRO A 197 -0.61 12.20 -14.67
C PRO A 197 -1.51 12.75 -15.78
N THR A 198 -1.37 12.29 -17.03
CA THR A 198 -2.27 12.67 -18.12
C THR A 198 -3.68 12.11 -17.89
N PHE A 199 -3.80 10.87 -17.41
CA PHE A 199 -5.10 10.30 -17.04
C PHE A 199 -5.77 11.15 -15.95
N VAL A 200 -5.05 11.46 -14.88
CA VAL A 200 -5.57 12.27 -13.76
C VAL A 200 -6.03 13.65 -14.24
N GLN A 201 -5.19 14.32 -15.02
CA GLN A 201 -5.51 15.63 -15.57
C GLN A 201 -6.79 15.59 -16.43
N VAL A 202 -6.87 14.63 -17.37
CA VAL A 202 -7.98 14.56 -18.33
C VAL A 202 -9.28 14.16 -17.61
N SER A 203 -9.26 13.16 -16.75
CA SER A 203 -10.46 12.67 -16.05
C SER A 203 -10.94 13.60 -14.93
N GLY A 204 -10.09 14.52 -14.46
CA GLY A 204 -10.46 15.61 -13.54
C GLY A 204 -10.97 16.88 -14.23
N THR A 205 -11.02 16.90 -15.56
CA THR A 205 -11.41 18.10 -16.34
C THR A 205 -12.94 18.23 -16.41
N ALA A 206 -13.46 19.40 -16.05
CA ALA A 206 -14.90 19.69 -16.13
C ALA A 206 -15.37 19.99 -17.57
N ALA A 207 -14.54 20.66 -18.35
CA ALA A 207 -14.86 21.00 -19.75
C ALA A 207 -13.58 21.05 -20.59
N TYR A 208 -13.67 20.61 -21.84
CA TYR A 208 -12.59 20.63 -22.82
C TYR A 208 -13.08 21.14 -24.16
N THR A 209 -12.35 22.05 -24.79
CA THR A 209 -12.63 22.53 -26.14
C THR A 209 -11.81 21.74 -27.14
N MET A 210 -12.47 20.87 -27.88
CA MET A 210 -11.91 20.12 -28.99
C MET A 210 -11.81 21.04 -30.20
N PRO A 211 -10.63 21.18 -30.84
CA PRO A 211 -10.44 22.11 -31.93
C PRO A 211 -11.24 21.72 -33.19
N ALA A 212 -11.35 22.68 -34.13
CA ALA A 212 -11.90 22.43 -35.45
C ALA A 212 -11.10 21.35 -36.20
N THR A 213 -11.77 20.58 -37.05
CA THR A 213 -11.18 19.47 -37.80
C THR A 213 -11.48 19.62 -39.31
N ASN A 214 -10.98 18.70 -40.12
CA ASN A 214 -11.27 18.67 -41.54
C ASN A 214 -12.78 18.53 -41.87
N LEU A 215 -13.60 17.98 -40.95
CA LEU A 215 -15.05 17.79 -41.16
C LEU A 215 -15.92 18.60 -40.20
N HIS A 216 -15.35 19.21 -39.15
CA HIS A 216 -16.01 20.16 -38.26
C HIS A 216 -15.29 21.49 -38.30
N GLN A 217 -15.91 22.50 -38.90
CA GLN A 217 -15.31 23.83 -39.08
C GLN A 217 -15.23 24.64 -37.79
N ASN A 218 -16.06 24.30 -36.80
CA ASN A 218 -16.09 24.97 -35.50
C ASN A 218 -15.52 24.05 -34.41
N GLU A 219 -14.98 24.67 -33.36
CA GLU A 219 -14.64 23.97 -32.12
C GLU A 219 -15.87 23.32 -31.48
N ARG A 220 -15.64 22.26 -30.73
CA ARG A 220 -16.68 21.52 -29.97
C ARG A 220 -16.32 21.53 -28.49
N THR A 221 -17.22 22.03 -27.64
CA THR A 221 -17.03 21.92 -26.19
C THR A 221 -17.54 20.57 -25.71
N ILE A 222 -16.66 19.84 -25.05
CA ILE A 222 -16.94 18.57 -24.39
C ILE A 222 -17.04 18.85 -22.89
N ASN A 223 -18.22 18.65 -22.31
CA ASN A 223 -18.48 18.89 -20.90
C ASN A 223 -18.54 17.57 -20.13
N SER A 224 -18.04 17.58 -18.90
CA SER A 224 -18.25 16.49 -17.97
C SER A 224 -19.75 16.41 -17.60
N THR A 225 -20.22 15.18 -17.49
CA THR A 225 -21.56 14.89 -16.97
C THR A 225 -21.51 14.42 -15.50
N ASN A 226 -20.33 14.49 -14.87
CA ASN A 226 -20.12 14.00 -13.51
C ASN A 226 -20.19 15.15 -12.52
N PRO A 227 -21.18 15.17 -11.59
CA PRO A 227 -21.32 16.21 -10.58
C PRO A 227 -20.11 16.40 -9.67
N LEU A 228 -19.27 15.37 -9.50
CA LEU A 228 -18.06 15.48 -8.66
C LEU A 228 -16.97 16.39 -9.26
N THR A 229 -17.04 16.67 -10.58
CA THR A 229 -16.12 17.61 -11.26
C THR A 229 -16.73 18.97 -11.56
N ASP A 230 -18.04 19.13 -11.37
CA ASP A 230 -18.74 20.39 -11.62
C ASP A 230 -18.68 21.30 -10.37
N THR A 231 -17.97 22.39 -10.45
CA THR A 231 -17.81 23.36 -9.35
C THR A 231 -19.13 24.00 -8.90
N GLY A 232 -20.20 23.92 -9.69
CA GLY A 232 -21.55 24.37 -9.32
C GLY A 232 -22.40 23.29 -8.64
N SER A 233 -21.91 22.06 -8.57
CA SER A 233 -22.62 20.95 -7.94
C SER A 233 -22.42 20.93 -6.41
N GLU A 234 -23.47 20.52 -5.69
CA GLU A 234 -23.40 20.27 -4.25
C GLU A 234 -22.41 19.15 -3.86
N PHE A 235 -22.12 18.22 -4.81
CA PHE A 235 -21.19 17.10 -4.65
C PHE A 235 -19.75 17.45 -5.02
N TYR A 236 -19.48 18.67 -5.45
CA TYR A 236 -18.11 19.08 -5.76
C TYR A 236 -17.26 19.17 -4.49
N ARG A 237 -16.08 18.55 -4.52
CA ARG A 237 -15.07 18.70 -3.48
C ARG A 237 -13.71 18.97 -4.13
N SER A 238 -13.01 19.98 -3.63
CA SER A 238 -11.69 20.36 -4.18
C SER A 238 -10.61 19.28 -4.00
N TYR A 239 -10.83 18.33 -3.10
CA TYR A 239 -9.93 17.20 -2.89
C TYR A 239 -10.11 16.09 -3.94
N ILE A 240 -11.18 16.07 -4.74
CA ILE A 240 -11.37 15.10 -5.83
C ILE A 240 -10.44 15.45 -6.98
N LYS A 241 -9.61 14.49 -7.39
CA LYS A 241 -8.59 14.68 -8.43
C LYS A 241 -9.05 14.18 -9.79
N CYS A 242 -9.73 13.06 -9.83
CA CYS A 242 -10.27 12.51 -11.06
C CYS A 242 -11.45 11.58 -10.79
N VAL A 243 -12.31 11.45 -11.77
CA VAL A 243 -13.47 10.58 -11.70
C VAL A 243 -13.79 9.93 -13.03
N LYS A 244 -14.42 8.75 -13.00
CA LYS A 244 -15.11 8.16 -14.13
C LYS A 244 -16.46 7.62 -13.68
N GLY A 245 -17.53 8.05 -14.32
CA GLY A 245 -18.88 7.53 -14.11
C GLY A 245 -19.31 6.58 -15.20
N GLY A 246 -20.31 5.75 -14.92
CA GLY A 246 -20.97 4.85 -15.85
C GLY A 246 -22.44 4.67 -15.50
N PHE A 247 -23.26 4.41 -16.50
CA PHE A 247 -24.65 4.06 -16.33
C PHE A 247 -25.18 3.23 -17.52
N THR A 248 -25.86 2.16 -17.23
CA THR A 248 -26.85 1.49 -18.08
C THR A 248 -28.00 1.01 -17.20
N THR A 249 -29.15 0.72 -17.78
CA THR A 249 -30.31 0.26 -16.98
C THR A 249 -30.03 -0.98 -16.12
N LEU A 250 -29.15 -1.87 -16.59
CA LEU A 250 -28.79 -3.10 -15.85
C LEU A 250 -27.55 -2.94 -14.96
N ALA A 251 -26.65 -2.03 -15.32
CA ALA A 251 -25.50 -1.76 -14.48
C ALA A 251 -25.85 -0.89 -13.25
N GLY A 252 -26.96 -0.16 -13.29
CA GLY A 252 -27.18 0.91 -12.34
C GLY A 252 -26.15 2.03 -12.52
N ARG A 253 -25.99 2.86 -11.52
CA ARG A 253 -24.92 3.87 -11.47
C ARG A 253 -23.62 3.22 -11.01
N CYS A 254 -22.54 3.59 -11.70
CA CYS A 254 -21.19 3.18 -11.35
C CYS A 254 -20.27 4.41 -11.28
N ALA A 255 -19.34 4.41 -10.35
CA ALA A 255 -18.31 5.45 -10.24
C ALA A 255 -16.97 4.90 -9.79
N VAL A 256 -15.92 5.52 -10.31
CA VAL A 256 -14.58 5.48 -9.73
C VAL A 256 -14.19 6.93 -9.43
N ALA A 257 -13.69 7.20 -8.25
CA ALA A 257 -13.17 8.49 -7.85
C ALA A 257 -11.83 8.34 -7.11
N PHE A 258 -10.91 9.28 -7.36
CA PHE A 258 -9.73 9.47 -6.53
C PHE A 258 -9.79 10.82 -5.86
N ALA A 259 -9.46 10.82 -4.57
CA ALA A 259 -9.47 12.00 -3.71
C ALA A 259 -8.14 12.12 -2.98
N GLU A 260 -7.59 13.33 -2.89
CA GLU A 260 -6.30 13.60 -2.25
C GLU A 260 -6.42 14.80 -1.32
N GLN A 261 -6.08 14.60 -0.05
CA GLN A 261 -6.05 15.65 0.97
C GLN A 261 -4.94 15.36 1.99
N GLY A 262 -4.22 16.40 2.41
CA GLY A 262 -3.17 16.27 3.42
C GLY A 262 -1.99 15.37 3.02
N GLY A 263 -1.79 15.10 1.72
CA GLY A 263 -0.76 14.20 1.22
C GLY A 263 -1.15 12.73 1.20
N HIS A 264 -2.42 12.41 1.45
CA HIS A 264 -2.96 11.05 1.40
C HIS A 264 -4.01 10.92 0.30
N THR A 265 -3.99 9.78 -0.39
CA THR A 265 -4.86 9.52 -1.54
C THR A 265 -5.74 8.31 -1.27
N TYR A 266 -7.04 8.48 -1.52
CA TYR A 266 -8.01 7.39 -1.50
C TYR A 266 -8.59 7.15 -2.89
N GLY A 267 -8.77 5.87 -3.23
CA GLY A 267 -9.52 5.42 -4.40
C GLY A 267 -10.83 4.78 -3.96
N LEU A 268 -11.92 5.17 -4.58
CA LEU A 268 -13.27 4.65 -4.32
C LEU A 268 -13.86 4.09 -5.61
N VAL A 269 -14.40 2.88 -5.54
CA VAL A 269 -15.20 2.25 -6.59
C VAL A 269 -16.57 1.91 -6.03
N ILE A 270 -17.63 2.35 -6.71
CA ILE A 270 -19.00 1.97 -6.43
C ILE A 270 -19.61 1.39 -7.72
N LEU A 271 -20.18 0.19 -7.64
CA LEU A 271 -20.88 -0.47 -8.74
C LEU A 271 -22.30 -0.78 -8.32
N HIS A 272 -23.23 -0.69 -9.28
CA HIS A 272 -24.64 -1.04 -9.12
C HIS A 272 -25.38 -0.21 -8.06
N ALA A 273 -24.99 1.07 -7.91
CA ALA A 273 -25.68 2.01 -7.03
C ALA A 273 -27.02 2.48 -7.63
N ASP A 274 -27.90 2.99 -6.76
CA ASP A 274 -29.12 3.67 -7.16
C ASP A 274 -28.80 5.03 -7.83
N ASN A 275 -29.74 5.50 -8.65
CA ASN A 275 -29.59 6.78 -9.36
C ASN A 275 -29.48 7.99 -8.43
N ALA A 276 -30.15 7.93 -7.27
CA ALA A 276 -30.24 9.06 -6.35
C ALA A 276 -29.13 9.07 -5.31
N SER A 277 -28.52 7.91 -5.00
CA SER A 277 -27.61 7.75 -3.87
C SER A 277 -26.14 7.87 -4.23
N LEU A 278 -25.72 7.48 -5.44
CA LEU A 278 -24.30 7.34 -5.82
C LEU A 278 -23.41 8.49 -5.35
N TYR A 279 -23.80 9.74 -5.66
CA TYR A 279 -22.92 10.90 -5.36
C TYR A 279 -22.90 11.25 -3.89
N THR A 280 -24.03 11.05 -3.19
CA THR A 280 -24.10 11.18 -1.73
C THR A 280 -23.21 10.14 -1.05
N GLU A 281 -23.23 8.91 -1.52
CA GLU A 281 -22.40 7.83 -0.99
C GLU A 281 -20.91 8.07 -1.28
N CYS A 282 -20.57 8.53 -2.49
CA CYS A 282 -19.20 8.95 -2.79
C CYS A 282 -18.68 10.01 -1.82
N ASP A 283 -19.49 11.05 -1.58
CA ASP A 283 -19.17 12.16 -0.68
C ASP A 283 -18.97 11.65 0.76
N GLN A 284 -19.96 10.92 1.28
CA GLN A 284 -19.92 10.40 2.64
C GLN A 284 -18.75 9.44 2.89
N LEU A 285 -18.44 8.55 1.93
CA LEU A 285 -17.36 7.57 2.08
C LEU A 285 -15.98 8.23 2.02
N LEU A 286 -15.80 9.21 1.13
CA LEU A 286 -14.52 9.92 1.02
C LEU A 286 -14.31 10.88 2.21
N ASP A 287 -15.34 11.61 2.65
CA ASP A 287 -15.27 12.44 3.84
C ASP A 287 -14.95 11.59 5.08
N TRP A 288 -15.65 10.46 5.27
CA TRP A 288 -15.36 9.53 6.35
C TRP A 288 -13.92 9.04 6.32
N ALA A 289 -13.37 8.73 5.13
CA ALA A 289 -11.99 8.29 5.03
C ALA A 289 -11.00 9.35 5.51
N PHE A 290 -11.19 10.62 5.09
CA PHE A 290 -10.31 11.71 5.54
C PHE A 290 -10.49 12.09 7.01
N GLU A 291 -11.67 11.89 7.59
CA GLU A 291 -11.96 12.18 8.99
C GLU A 291 -11.49 11.07 9.94
N SER A 292 -11.52 9.82 9.50
CA SER A 292 -11.22 8.65 10.34
C SER A 292 -9.75 8.28 10.41
N PHE A 293 -8.94 8.74 9.45
CA PHE A 293 -7.51 8.44 9.38
C PHE A 293 -6.70 9.71 9.65
N SER A 294 -5.62 9.55 10.41
CA SER A 294 -4.73 10.65 10.76
C SER A 294 -3.32 10.16 11.03
N ASP A 295 -2.35 11.09 11.01
CA ASP A 295 -1.02 10.83 11.52
C ASP A 295 -1.08 10.62 13.04
N ARG A 296 -0.52 9.50 13.50
CA ARG A 296 -0.51 9.12 14.91
C ARG A 296 0.86 8.60 15.33
N PRO A 297 1.28 8.84 16.58
CA PRO A 297 2.48 8.24 17.10
C PRO A 297 2.25 6.74 17.28
N LEU A 298 3.16 5.91 16.73
CA LEU A 298 3.12 4.45 16.82
C LEU A 298 4.11 3.92 17.85
N VAL A 299 5.28 4.55 17.93
CA VAL A 299 6.36 4.17 18.83
C VAL A 299 6.94 5.44 19.45
N ASP A 300 7.10 5.43 20.75
CA ASP A 300 7.89 6.44 21.48
C ASP A 300 9.24 5.86 21.91
N THR A 301 10.11 6.73 22.47
CA THR A 301 11.45 6.33 22.91
C THR A 301 11.49 5.83 24.35
N GLN A 302 10.36 5.79 25.07
CA GLN A 302 10.30 5.45 26.50
C GLN A 302 9.61 4.12 26.74
N THR A 303 8.82 3.62 25.80
CA THR A 303 8.12 2.35 25.91
C THR A 303 9.07 1.19 25.57
N GLU A 304 9.12 0.20 26.45
CA GLU A 304 9.85 -1.06 26.20
C GLU A 304 9.19 -1.80 25.05
N LEU A 305 9.94 -2.09 24.00
CA LEU A 305 9.47 -2.84 22.83
C LEU A 305 9.77 -4.33 22.95
N THR A 306 10.93 -4.68 23.49
CA THR A 306 11.38 -6.07 23.63
C THR A 306 12.58 -6.14 24.60
N THR A 307 13.12 -7.34 24.79
CA THR A 307 14.31 -7.59 25.63
C THR A 307 15.34 -8.42 24.87
N VAL A 308 16.61 -8.31 25.30
CA VAL A 308 17.70 -9.15 24.82
C VAL A 308 18.54 -9.67 26.00
N ASP A 309 19.01 -10.90 25.90
CA ASP A 309 19.81 -11.55 26.93
C ASP A 309 21.21 -10.89 27.03
N LEU A 310 21.73 -10.77 28.25
CA LEU A 310 23.09 -10.30 28.50
C LEU A 310 24.05 -11.47 28.68
N THR A 311 25.20 -11.44 27.99
CA THR A 311 26.27 -12.41 28.20
C THR A 311 27.12 -11.99 29.43
N LYS A 312 27.60 -12.98 30.19
CA LYS A 312 28.50 -12.79 31.35
C LYS A 312 27.96 -11.83 32.42
N CYS A 313 26.68 -11.79 32.61
CA CYS A 313 26.00 -11.00 33.63
C CYS A 313 24.91 -11.82 34.29
N ARG A 314 24.69 -11.60 35.62
CA ARG A 314 23.57 -12.20 36.36
C ARG A 314 22.28 -11.37 36.25
N ALA A 315 22.39 -10.18 35.65
CA ALA A 315 21.24 -9.33 35.42
C ALA A 315 20.19 -10.06 34.55
N GLN A 316 18.94 -9.67 34.71
CA GLN A 316 17.85 -10.08 33.82
C GLN A 316 18.13 -9.58 32.41
N PRO A 317 17.44 -10.11 31.38
CA PRO A 317 17.48 -9.54 30.04
C PRO A 317 17.27 -8.03 30.08
N THR A 318 18.01 -7.28 29.28
CA THR A 318 17.86 -5.83 29.20
C THR A 318 16.71 -5.44 28.28
N ALA A 319 15.95 -4.43 28.69
CA ALA A 319 14.91 -3.82 27.88
C ALA A 319 15.50 -3.02 26.72
N LEU A 320 14.86 -3.08 25.57
CA LEU A 320 15.21 -2.31 24.38
C LEU A 320 14.07 -1.35 24.03
N TYR A 321 14.49 -0.17 23.63
CA TYR A 321 13.64 0.98 23.31
C TYR A 321 13.93 1.46 21.91
N ALA A 322 12.98 2.14 21.26
CA ALA A 322 13.26 2.79 19.99
C ALA A 322 14.24 3.97 20.19
N ALA A 323 15.20 4.10 19.28
CA ALA A 323 16.15 5.21 19.29
C ALA A 323 15.50 6.55 18.88
N ALA A 324 14.39 6.49 18.15
CA ALA A 324 13.60 7.65 17.70
C ALA A 324 12.12 7.30 17.68
N PRO A 325 11.22 8.29 17.80
CA PRO A 325 9.80 8.04 17.65
C PRO A 325 9.47 7.67 16.19
N VAL A 326 8.44 6.84 16.02
CA VAL A 326 7.87 6.49 14.70
C VAL A 326 6.41 6.91 14.69
N SER A 327 6.01 7.62 13.65
CA SER A 327 4.61 7.96 13.37
C SER A 327 4.16 7.28 12.08
N GLY A 328 2.86 7.04 11.97
CA GLY A 328 2.25 6.50 10.76
C GLY A 328 0.83 7.01 10.59
N TYR A 329 0.37 7.00 9.35
CA TYR A 329 -0.99 7.41 9.01
C TYR A 329 -1.91 6.19 9.08
N GLY A 330 -2.96 6.28 9.87
CA GLY A 330 -3.91 5.17 10.05
C GLY A 330 -5.12 5.50 10.89
N HIS A 331 -6.00 4.52 11.05
CA HIS A 331 -7.20 4.59 11.87
C HIS A 331 -6.85 4.38 13.35
N ALA A 332 -7.70 4.89 14.26
CA ALA A 332 -7.48 4.75 15.69
C ALA A 332 -7.44 3.28 16.16
N ASP A 333 -8.18 2.41 15.50
CA ASP A 333 -8.28 0.98 15.82
C ASP A 333 -7.17 0.13 15.19
N ASP A 334 -6.31 0.71 14.32
CA ASP A 334 -5.21 -0.02 13.71
C ASP A 334 -4.24 -0.57 14.75
N VAL A 335 -3.84 -1.84 14.57
CA VAL A 335 -2.96 -2.56 15.47
C VAL A 335 -1.51 -2.34 15.07
N VAL A 336 -0.71 -1.83 16.01
CA VAL A 336 0.75 -1.72 15.84
C VAL A 336 1.40 -3.05 16.18
N SER A 337 2.28 -3.54 15.29
CA SER A 337 3.07 -4.74 15.52
C SER A 337 4.51 -4.55 15.07
N TYR A 338 5.41 -5.44 15.54
CA TYR A 338 6.84 -5.29 15.35
C TYR A 338 7.47 -6.61 14.88
N ALA A 339 8.42 -6.50 13.93
CA ALA A 339 9.37 -7.56 13.65
C ALA A 339 10.76 -7.11 14.10
N PHE A 340 11.44 -7.95 14.90
CA PHE A 340 12.73 -7.61 15.49
C PHE A 340 13.87 -8.37 14.80
N ASP A 341 14.91 -7.60 14.42
CA ASP A 341 16.20 -8.16 14.01
C ASP A 341 17.21 -7.90 15.15
N LEU A 342 17.46 -8.95 15.95
CA LEU A 342 18.24 -8.90 17.18
C LEU A 342 19.24 -10.06 17.26
N PRO A 343 20.43 -9.82 17.82
CA PRO A 343 21.34 -10.90 18.21
C PRO A 343 20.73 -11.73 19.37
N GLU A 344 21.09 -13.01 19.48
CA GLU A 344 20.64 -13.88 20.59
C GLU A 344 20.99 -13.32 21.98
N SER A 345 22.12 -12.62 22.09
CA SER A 345 22.58 -11.96 23.31
C SER A 345 23.60 -10.88 23.01
N ILE A 346 23.73 -9.91 23.92
CA ILE A 346 24.70 -8.81 23.83
C ILE A 346 25.65 -8.80 25.05
N PRO A 347 26.87 -8.21 24.90
CA PRO A 347 27.80 -8.05 26.04
C PRO A 347 27.19 -7.17 27.12
N ALA A 348 27.44 -7.50 28.38
CA ALA A 348 27.02 -6.69 29.53
C ALA A 348 27.73 -5.33 29.64
N THR A 349 28.66 -5.01 28.74
CA THR A 349 29.33 -3.71 28.61
C THR A 349 28.68 -2.75 27.64
N VAL A 350 27.45 -3.08 27.20
CA VAL A 350 26.67 -2.20 26.32
C VAL A 350 26.45 -0.84 26.98
N LYS A 351 26.48 0.23 26.17
CA LYS A 351 26.32 1.60 26.65
C LYS A 351 24.90 2.10 26.43
N ASN A 352 24.47 3.01 27.29
CA ASN A 352 23.21 3.74 27.10
C ASN A 352 23.17 4.40 25.69
N GLY A 353 22.09 4.20 24.96
CA GLY A 353 21.91 4.68 23.59
C GLY A 353 22.65 3.88 22.52
N GLN A 354 23.38 2.83 22.87
CA GLN A 354 24.05 1.99 21.89
C GLN A 354 23.04 1.17 21.11
N LYS A 355 23.14 1.20 19.77
CA LYS A 355 22.35 0.36 18.88
C LYS A 355 22.62 -1.12 19.15
N VAL A 356 21.55 -1.89 19.32
CA VAL A 356 21.57 -3.35 19.58
C VAL A 356 21.03 -4.12 18.39
N GLY A 357 20.01 -3.59 17.73
CA GLY A 357 19.35 -4.20 16.58
C GLY A 357 18.39 -3.23 15.95
N THR A 358 17.38 -3.74 15.26
CA THR A 358 16.33 -2.94 14.62
C THR A 358 14.95 -3.55 14.88
N ALA A 359 13.93 -2.68 14.85
CA ALA A 359 12.53 -3.08 14.77
C ALA A 359 11.91 -2.53 13.50
N THR A 360 11.27 -3.39 12.72
CA THR A 360 10.37 -2.97 11.66
C THR A 360 8.98 -2.80 12.27
N VAL A 361 8.40 -1.62 12.09
CA VAL A 361 7.10 -1.22 12.64
C VAL A 361 6.03 -1.44 11.58
N TYR A 362 4.99 -2.14 11.93
CA TYR A 362 3.82 -2.40 11.09
C TYR A 362 2.57 -1.79 11.71
N LEU A 363 1.69 -1.28 10.85
CA LEU A 363 0.36 -0.81 11.19
C LEU A 363 -0.64 -1.67 10.40
N ASP A 364 -1.45 -2.49 11.07
CA ASP A 364 -2.32 -3.50 10.46
C ASP A 364 -1.61 -4.42 9.43
N GLY A 365 -0.35 -4.77 9.70
CA GLY A 365 0.45 -5.61 8.82
C GLY A 365 1.13 -4.88 7.66
N TYR A 366 0.86 -3.60 7.44
CA TYR A 366 1.58 -2.77 6.46
C TYR A 366 2.82 -2.16 7.11
N GLU A 367 3.97 -2.28 6.43
CA GLU A 367 5.22 -1.71 6.92
C GLU A 367 5.17 -0.18 6.89
N VAL A 368 5.43 0.44 8.05
CA VAL A 368 5.50 1.90 8.19
C VAL A 368 6.95 2.37 8.12
N GLY A 369 7.88 1.59 8.67
CA GLY A 369 9.29 1.92 8.67
C GLY A 369 10.10 1.10 9.65
N THR A 370 11.41 1.37 9.70
CA THR A 370 12.36 0.66 10.57
C THR A 370 12.99 1.64 11.54
N VAL A 371 13.17 1.23 12.81
CA VAL A 371 13.83 2.03 13.85
C VAL A 371 14.92 1.23 14.54
N ASP A 372 16.01 1.90 14.88
CA ASP A 372 17.07 1.30 15.67
C ASP A 372 16.60 1.03 17.10
N LEU A 373 17.01 -0.10 17.66
CA LEU A 373 16.77 -0.46 19.05
C LEU A 373 18.01 -0.19 19.90
N VAL A 374 17.79 0.48 21.03
CA VAL A 374 18.82 0.89 21.96
C VAL A 374 18.46 0.46 23.39
N THR A 375 19.46 0.37 24.27
CA THR A 375 19.26 0.22 25.70
C THR A 375 19.38 1.57 26.41
N HIS A 376 18.61 1.77 27.48
CA HIS A 376 18.68 2.96 28.33
C HIS A 376 19.56 2.76 29.58
N ALA A 377 20.21 1.60 29.70
CA ALA A 377 21.03 1.28 30.86
C ALA A 377 22.47 0.89 30.43
N GLU A 378 23.42 1.17 31.29
CA GLU A 378 24.77 0.63 31.21
C GLU A 378 24.89 -0.57 32.15
N TYR A 379 25.48 -1.65 31.66
CA TYR A 379 25.74 -2.86 32.43
C TYR A 379 27.22 -3.11 32.50
N ILE A 380 27.69 -3.56 33.70
CA ILE A 380 29.07 -3.96 33.93
C ILE A 380 29.06 -5.49 34.06
N SER A 381 29.95 -6.17 33.34
CA SER A 381 30.06 -7.62 33.44
C SER A 381 30.35 -8.01 34.90
N ASP A 382 29.56 -8.92 35.47
CA ASP A 382 29.83 -9.49 36.80
C ASP A 382 31.04 -10.40 36.68
N PHE A 383 32.18 -9.90 37.19
CA PHE A 383 33.45 -10.61 37.15
C PHE A 383 33.35 -12.03 37.79
N ARG A 384 32.42 -12.23 38.70
CA ARG A 384 32.18 -13.54 39.36
C ARG A 384 31.50 -14.57 38.46
N THR A 385 30.90 -14.16 37.35
CA THR A 385 30.26 -15.06 36.39
C THR A 385 31.16 -15.40 35.19
N ASP A 386 32.28 -14.65 34.99
CA ASP A 386 33.27 -14.98 34.00
C ASP A 386 34.25 -16.05 34.52
N SER A 387 33.98 -17.31 34.09
CA SER A 387 34.80 -18.46 34.54
C SER A 387 36.28 -18.30 34.22
N LYS A 388 36.65 -17.61 33.14
CA LYS A 388 38.05 -17.33 32.77
C LYS A 388 38.68 -16.28 33.69
N ALA A 389 37.95 -15.21 33.99
CA ALA A 389 38.40 -14.19 34.91
C ALA A 389 38.53 -14.72 36.36
N THR A 390 37.56 -15.52 36.79
CA THR A 390 37.58 -16.21 38.08
C THR A 390 38.77 -17.19 38.18
N LEU A 391 39.03 -17.96 37.12
CA LEU A 391 40.18 -18.85 37.04
C LEU A 391 41.49 -18.10 37.07
N LEU A 392 41.62 -16.98 36.34
CA LEU A 392 42.80 -16.12 36.31
C LEU A 392 43.10 -15.54 37.72
N LEU A 393 42.03 -15.09 38.41
CA LEU A 393 42.15 -14.55 39.78
C LEU A 393 42.59 -15.66 40.78
N LEU A 394 42.04 -16.87 40.69
CA LEU A 394 42.49 -18.00 41.46
C LEU A 394 43.92 -18.40 41.17
N CYS A 395 44.33 -18.45 39.93
CA CYS A 395 45.72 -18.73 39.52
C CYS A 395 46.70 -17.67 40.04
N THR A 396 46.37 -16.40 39.96
CA THR A 396 47.18 -15.33 40.51
C THR A 396 47.29 -15.38 42.04
N LEU A 397 46.21 -15.69 42.71
CA LEU A 397 46.20 -15.85 44.18
C LEU A 397 47.06 -17.03 44.61
N VAL A 398 47.04 -18.15 43.91
CA VAL A 398 47.86 -19.35 44.17
C VAL A 398 49.35 -19.00 43.96
N VAL A 399 49.69 -18.25 42.90
CA VAL A 399 51.08 -17.81 42.63
C VAL A 399 51.57 -16.87 43.74
N ILE A 400 50.75 -15.92 44.17
CA ILE A 400 51.09 -14.98 45.27
C ILE A 400 51.27 -15.73 46.57
N LEU A 401 50.40 -16.65 46.93
CA LEU A 401 50.52 -17.47 48.13
C LEU A 401 51.73 -18.39 48.09
N GLY A 402 52.01 -18.98 46.91
CA GLY A 402 53.24 -19.77 46.70
C GLY A 402 54.52 -18.94 46.88
N ALA A 403 54.57 -17.73 46.34
CA ALA A 403 55.70 -16.80 46.51
C ALA A 403 55.89 -16.36 47.97
N LEU A 404 54.78 -16.08 48.68
CA LEU A 404 54.82 -15.75 50.09
C LEU A 404 55.32 -16.92 50.95
N THR A 405 54.94 -18.15 50.67
CA THR A 405 55.44 -19.33 51.38
C THR A 405 56.92 -19.58 51.13
N VAL A 406 57.41 -19.40 49.91
CA VAL A 406 58.82 -19.48 49.57
C VAL A 406 59.63 -18.40 50.31
N LEU A 407 59.13 -17.15 50.36
CA LEU A 407 59.76 -16.05 51.07
C LEU A 407 59.83 -16.29 52.61
N THR A 408 58.76 -16.84 53.18
CA THR A 408 58.75 -17.18 54.65
C THR A 408 59.70 -18.32 54.96
N LEU A 409 59.80 -19.33 54.12
CA LEU A 409 60.73 -20.45 54.25
C LEU A 409 62.22 -19.94 54.07
N ALA A 410 62.48 -19.07 53.14
CA ALA A 410 63.78 -18.48 52.93
C ALA A 410 64.18 -17.57 54.10
N ALA A 411 63.27 -16.78 54.65
CA ALA A 411 63.49 -15.97 55.84
C ALA A 411 63.67 -16.78 57.13
N GLY A 412 62.95 -17.90 57.25
CA GLY A 412 63.09 -18.80 58.40
C GLY A 412 64.38 -19.67 58.40
N GLY A 413 64.96 -19.97 57.24
CA GLY A 413 66.14 -20.74 57.03
C GLY A 413 67.44 -19.98 57.49
N GLY A 414 67.39 -18.65 57.55
CA GLY A 414 68.51 -17.81 58.01
C GLY A 414 68.80 -17.78 59.53
N SER A 415 67.81 -18.21 60.36
CA SER A 415 67.96 -18.15 61.84
C SER A 415 68.46 -19.43 62.52
N LEU A 416 68.62 -20.54 61.81
CA LEU A 416 69.04 -21.82 62.39
C LEU A 416 70.57 -22.06 62.37
N ASN A 417 71.37 -21.24 61.70
CA ASN A 417 72.83 -21.43 61.60
C ASN A 417 73.70 -20.50 62.54
N LEU A 418 73.09 -19.69 63.41
CA LEU A 418 73.84 -18.80 64.30
C LEU A 418 73.88 -19.30 65.77
N ARG A 419 73.36 -20.49 66.16
CA ARG A 419 73.43 -20.99 67.55
C ARG A 419 74.34 -22.18 67.78
N ARG A 420 75.32 -22.52 66.90
CA ARG A 420 76.22 -23.70 67.11
C ARG A 420 77.67 -23.35 67.15
N ARG A 421 78.05 -22.15 67.57
CA ARG A 421 79.52 -21.75 67.85
C ARG A 421 79.71 -20.92 69.09
N LYS A 422 79.35 -21.42 70.24
CA LYS A 422 79.92 -21.01 71.56
C LYS A 422 79.65 -22.05 72.60
N ARG A 423 80.44 -23.12 72.60
CA ARG A 423 80.83 -23.93 73.76
C ARG A 423 82.02 -24.84 73.37
N ARG A 424 83.24 -24.26 73.53
CA ARG A 424 84.41 -25.00 73.97
C ARG A 424 85.59 -23.95 74.08
N HIS A 425 85.85 -23.67 75.23
CA HIS A 425 86.98 -23.31 76.15
C HIS A 425 86.57 -22.15 77.02
#